data_0965f66d769b18d8f2a1bb364b7652d4
#
_entry.id   0965f66d769b18d8f2a1bb364b7652d4
#
_cell.length_a   1.000
_cell.length_b   1.000
_cell.length_c   1.000
_cell.angle_alpha   90.00
_cell.angle_beta   90.00
_cell.angle_gamma   90.00
#
_symmetry.space_group_name_H-M   'P 1'
#
loop_
_entity.id
_entity.type
_entity.pdbx_description
1 polymer ?
#
loop_
_entity_poly.entity_id
_entity_poly.type
_entity_poly.pdbx_seq_one_letter_code
_entity_poly.pdbx_strand_id
1 'polypeptide(L)'
;MAPVSDIDTYDFSPENGTLTVQRFVRVSVKEDNASQMILAPKGKTLSDVFAENEITLGARDTADADLTAALTADIAVQITRAKRVFVSADGKRRMEDLNEGTVEDALKAAGITLGENDTVTPAMDTALTNGMRIRVQRYLDLTVTADGKTTEKSVAAENYSDAVEAMGITLGENDRILVATAEGEKQVKAEDNVSSG
;
A
#
# COMPACT_ATOMS: atom_id res chain seq x y z
N MET A 1 -26.21 34.88 0.07
CA MET A 1 -25.67 34.37 1.35
C MET A 1 -24.55 35.31 1.73
N ALA A 2 -24.70 36.06 2.81
CA ALA A 2 -23.62 36.94 3.29
C ALA A 2 -22.46 36.07 3.79
N PRO A 3 -21.21 36.48 3.57
CA PRO A 3 -20.07 35.75 4.14
C PRO A 3 -20.21 35.81 5.67
N VAL A 4 -20.08 34.67 6.31
CA VAL A 4 -19.93 34.57 7.77
C VAL A 4 -18.52 35.07 8.06
N SER A 5 -18.40 36.41 8.15
CA SER A 5 -17.17 37.04 8.62
C SER A 5 -17.19 37.02 10.14
N ASP A 6 -16.10 36.54 10.72
CA ASP A 6 -15.73 36.68 12.12
C ASP A 6 -16.89 36.54 13.12
N ILE A 7 -17.20 35.32 13.55
CA ILE A 7 -18.06 35.12 14.70
C ILE A 7 -17.19 35.34 15.95
N ASP A 8 -17.16 36.61 16.40
CA ASP A 8 -16.68 36.92 17.74
C ASP A 8 -17.74 36.45 18.73
N THR A 9 -17.49 35.43 19.49
CA THR A 9 -18.32 35.05 20.64
C THR A 9 -17.90 35.90 21.84
N TYR A 10 -18.84 36.62 22.38
CA TYR A 10 -18.65 37.43 23.60
C TYR A 10 -19.22 36.63 24.79
N ASP A 11 -18.37 36.26 25.72
CA ASP A 11 -18.81 35.74 27.02
C ASP A 11 -18.71 36.92 28.03
N PHE A 12 -19.87 37.38 28.51
CA PHE A 12 -19.94 38.46 29.49
C PHE A 12 -20.22 37.85 30.87
N SER A 13 -19.23 37.85 31.75
CA SER A 13 -19.39 37.42 33.13
C SER A 13 -19.93 38.59 33.98
N PRO A 14 -21.18 38.54 34.40
CA PRO A 14 -21.80 39.65 35.15
C PRO A 14 -21.19 39.83 36.56
N GLU A 15 -20.48 38.84 37.09
CA GLU A 15 -19.93 38.91 38.41
C GLU A 15 -18.65 39.74 38.55
N ASN A 16 -17.84 39.85 37.46
CA ASN A 16 -16.55 40.54 37.47
C ASN A 16 -16.38 41.61 36.35
N GLY A 17 -17.36 41.82 35.51
CA GLY A 17 -17.29 42.75 34.37
C GLY A 17 -16.19 42.41 33.35
N THR A 18 -15.78 41.16 33.26
CA THR A 18 -14.75 40.70 32.32
C THR A 18 -15.40 40.34 30.99
N LEU A 19 -14.93 40.94 29.91
CA LEU A 19 -15.31 40.61 28.55
C LEU A 19 -14.19 39.79 27.94
N THR A 20 -14.48 38.55 27.53
CA THR A 20 -13.54 37.69 26.81
C THR A 20 -13.94 37.60 25.34
N VAL A 21 -13.03 37.97 24.46
CA VAL A 21 -13.20 37.84 23.00
C VAL A 21 -12.39 36.64 22.52
N GLN A 22 -13.08 35.62 22.06
CA GLN A 22 -12.44 34.45 21.45
C GLN A 22 -12.46 34.61 19.92
N ARG A 23 -11.29 34.56 19.30
CA ARG A 23 -11.15 34.65 17.85
C ARG A 23 -11.03 33.26 17.23
N PHE A 24 -11.62 33.10 16.07
CA PHE A 24 -11.60 31.89 15.30
C PHE A 24 -10.83 32.06 13.99
N VAL A 25 -10.28 31.00 13.49
CA VAL A 25 -9.65 30.87 12.18
C VAL A 25 -10.33 29.78 11.39
N ARG A 26 -10.28 29.85 10.06
CA ARG A 26 -10.82 28.84 9.15
C ARG A 26 -9.74 27.84 8.83
N VAL A 27 -10.06 26.56 9.03
CA VAL A 27 -9.22 25.43 8.63
C VAL A 27 -9.95 24.72 7.49
N SER A 28 -9.42 24.84 6.28
CA SER A 28 -9.93 24.14 5.11
C SER A 28 -9.15 22.85 4.96
N VAL A 29 -9.78 21.72 5.27
CA VAL A 29 -9.17 20.40 5.12
C VAL A 29 -9.64 19.80 3.81
N LYS A 30 -8.70 19.40 2.98
CA LYS A 30 -8.94 18.72 1.71
C LYS A 30 -8.37 17.31 1.74
N GLU A 31 -9.17 16.35 1.34
CA GLU A 31 -8.81 14.93 1.27
C GLU A 31 -9.39 14.35 -0.02
N ASP A 32 -8.54 13.90 -0.93
CA ASP A 32 -8.92 13.46 -2.28
C ASP A 32 -9.86 14.47 -2.98
N ASN A 33 -11.12 14.07 -3.21
CA ASN A 33 -12.16 14.90 -3.81
C ASN A 33 -13.09 15.55 -2.77
N ALA A 34 -12.87 15.32 -1.48
CA ALA A 34 -13.65 15.90 -0.40
C ALA A 34 -12.98 17.15 0.16
N SER A 35 -13.80 18.12 0.57
CA SER A 35 -13.31 19.32 1.24
C SER A 35 -14.22 19.67 2.40
N GLN A 36 -13.64 19.92 3.56
CA GLN A 36 -14.35 20.31 4.79
C GLN A 36 -13.79 21.63 5.29
N MET A 37 -14.66 22.52 5.76
CA MET A 37 -14.28 23.79 6.42
C MET A 37 -14.64 23.71 7.89
N ILE A 38 -13.66 23.95 8.74
CA ILE A 38 -13.78 23.91 10.20
C ILE A 38 -13.44 25.29 10.75
N LEU A 39 -14.25 25.80 11.70
CA LEU A 39 -13.93 26.98 12.49
C LEU A 39 -13.26 26.53 13.78
N ALA A 40 -12.02 26.94 13.98
CA ALA A 40 -11.23 26.58 15.14
C ALA A 40 -10.82 27.83 15.96
N PRO A 41 -10.82 27.77 17.29
CA PRO A 41 -10.30 28.84 18.11
C PRO A 41 -8.83 29.13 17.75
N LYS A 42 -8.51 30.41 17.58
CA LYS A 42 -7.13 30.86 17.38
C LYS A 42 -6.24 30.42 18.55
N GLY A 43 -5.09 29.84 18.24
CA GLY A 43 -4.15 29.32 19.22
C GLY A 43 -4.22 27.80 19.44
N LYS A 44 -5.28 27.13 18.99
CA LYS A 44 -5.30 25.66 18.93
C LYS A 44 -4.31 25.13 17.89
N THR A 45 -3.90 23.87 18.04
CA THR A 45 -3.10 23.16 17.04
C THR A 45 -3.99 22.47 16.02
N LEU A 46 -3.46 22.16 14.83
CA LEU A 46 -4.18 21.32 13.85
C LEU A 46 -4.49 19.94 14.41
N SER A 47 -3.59 19.38 15.23
CA SER A 47 -3.81 18.12 15.91
C SER A 47 -5.05 18.13 16.79
N ASP A 48 -5.24 19.21 17.57
CA ASP A 48 -6.44 19.36 18.43
C ASP A 48 -7.70 19.48 17.58
N VAL A 49 -7.64 20.30 16.50
CA VAL A 49 -8.77 20.50 15.59
C VAL A 49 -9.15 19.19 14.89
N PHE A 50 -8.17 18.41 14.46
CA PHE A 50 -8.42 17.12 13.83
C PHE A 50 -9.08 16.14 14.81
N ALA A 51 -8.56 16.06 16.05
CA ALA A 51 -9.12 15.19 17.07
C ALA A 51 -10.58 15.54 17.43
N GLU A 52 -10.88 16.83 17.54
CA GLU A 52 -12.25 17.33 17.85
C GLU A 52 -13.25 17.09 16.71
N ASN A 53 -12.77 16.99 15.47
CA ASN A 53 -13.59 16.76 14.28
C ASN A 53 -13.49 15.33 13.73
N GLU A 54 -13.00 14.40 14.53
CA GLU A 54 -12.88 12.97 14.20
C GLU A 54 -11.99 12.71 12.95
N ILE A 55 -11.09 13.63 12.63
CA ILE A 55 -10.12 13.47 11.55
C ILE A 55 -8.91 12.73 12.11
N THR A 56 -8.79 11.46 11.78
CA THR A 56 -7.66 10.62 12.20
C THR A 56 -6.70 10.40 11.04
N LEU A 57 -5.40 10.51 11.28
CA LEU A 57 -4.36 10.16 10.33
C LEU A 57 -3.83 8.76 10.64
N GLY A 58 -3.79 7.91 9.65
CA GLY A 58 -3.11 6.61 9.73
C GLY A 58 -1.59 6.78 9.78
N ALA A 59 -0.87 5.71 10.13
CA ALA A 59 0.59 5.75 10.33
C ALA A 59 1.39 6.18 9.08
N ARG A 60 0.81 6.06 7.89
CA ARG A 60 1.41 6.42 6.61
C ARG A 60 0.71 7.58 5.90
N ASP A 61 -0.38 8.12 6.49
CA ASP A 61 -1.03 9.31 5.96
C ASP A 61 -0.14 10.53 6.16
N THR A 62 -0.23 11.49 5.27
CA THR A 62 0.53 12.75 5.38
C THR A 62 -0.41 13.95 5.29
N ALA A 63 -0.03 15.04 5.96
CA ALA A 63 -0.63 16.34 5.81
C ALA A 63 0.48 17.33 5.41
N ASP A 64 0.15 18.27 4.55
CA ASP A 64 1.08 19.28 4.04
C ASP A 64 1.29 20.47 5.00
N ALA A 65 0.92 20.30 6.27
CA ALA A 65 1.01 21.30 7.32
C ALA A 65 1.56 20.72 8.62
N ASP A 66 2.19 21.57 9.45
CA ASP A 66 2.62 21.22 10.80
C ASP A 66 1.41 21.08 11.72
N LEU A 67 1.12 19.86 12.14
CA LEU A 67 -0.02 19.53 12.99
C LEU A 67 0.13 20.09 14.41
N THR A 68 1.35 20.41 14.84
CA THR A 68 1.67 20.86 16.20
C THR A 68 1.74 22.37 16.34
N ALA A 69 1.81 23.10 15.22
CA ALA A 69 1.85 24.55 15.22
C ALA A 69 0.51 25.17 15.65
N ALA A 70 0.57 26.24 16.45
CA ALA A 70 -0.61 26.97 16.86
C ALA A 70 -1.21 27.76 15.69
N LEU A 71 -2.52 27.65 15.51
CA LEU A 71 -3.26 28.33 14.45
C LEU A 71 -3.33 29.83 14.75
N THR A 72 -2.70 30.63 13.91
CA THR A 72 -2.66 32.12 14.03
C THR A 72 -3.46 32.83 12.95
N ALA A 73 -3.78 32.15 11.85
CA ALA A 73 -4.51 32.64 10.69
C ALA A 73 -5.25 31.48 10.00
N ASP A 74 -6.10 31.80 9.03
CA ASP A 74 -6.76 30.84 8.18
C ASP A 74 -5.72 29.97 7.47
N ILE A 75 -5.97 28.66 7.37
CA ILE A 75 -5.07 27.68 6.76
C ILE A 75 -5.84 26.70 5.89
N ALA A 76 -5.21 26.28 4.80
CA ALA A 76 -5.65 25.15 3.99
C ALA A 76 -4.69 24.00 4.21
N VAL A 77 -5.21 22.80 4.42
CA VAL A 77 -4.44 21.60 4.67
C VAL A 77 -4.90 20.51 3.72
N GLN A 78 -3.94 19.92 3.00
CA GLN A 78 -4.17 18.74 2.15
C GLN A 78 -3.75 17.49 2.92
N ILE A 79 -4.69 16.55 3.10
CA ILE A 79 -4.40 15.21 3.61
C ILE A 79 -4.23 14.27 2.42
N THR A 80 -3.14 13.53 2.41
CA THR A 80 -2.88 12.44 1.46
C THR A 80 -2.94 11.12 2.21
N ARG A 81 -3.94 10.29 1.86
CA ARG A 81 -4.13 8.97 2.47
C ARG A 81 -3.21 7.93 1.84
N ALA A 82 -2.67 7.08 2.68
CA ALA A 82 -1.94 5.93 2.21
C ALA A 82 -2.87 4.94 1.50
N LYS A 83 -2.42 4.45 0.36
CA LYS A 83 -3.12 3.43 -0.43
C LYS A 83 -2.63 2.07 0.01
N ARG A 84 -3.55 1.23 0.45
CA ARG A 84 -3.26 -0.17 0.76
C ARG A 84 -3.30 -1.00 -0.49
N VAL A 85 -2.22 -1.71 -0.79
CA VAL A 85 -2.12 -2.60 -1.94
C VAL A 85 -1.76 -4.02 -1.49
N PHE A 86 -2.19 -5.01 -2.25
CA PHE A 86 -1.94 -6.42 -1.98
C PHE A 86 -1.08 -7.00 -3.09
N VAL A 87 0.11 -7.45 -2.74
CA VAL A 87 1.06 -8.04 -3.69
C VAL A 87 1.10 -9.55 -3.47
N SER A 88 0.81 -10.31 -4.52
CA SER A 88 0.87 -11.78 -4.52
C SER A 88 2.01 -12.24 -5.41
N ALA A 89 2.98 -12.94 -4.85
CA ALA A 89 4.12 -13.54 -5.53
C ALA A 89 4.58 -14.78 -4.76
N ASP A 90 5.05 -15.79 -5.46
CA ASP A 90 5.66 -17.01 -4.89
C ASP A 90 4.75 -17.70 -3.85
N GLY A 91 3.43 -17.78 -4.13
CA GLY A 91 2.43 -18.33 -3.23
C GLY A 91 2.20 -17.52 -1.95
N LYS A 92 2.83 -16.36 -1.79
CA LYS A 92 2.70 -15.48 -0.63
C LYS A 92 1.96 -14.22 -1.00
N ARG A 93 1.16 -13.72 -0.05
CA ARG A 93 0.52 -12.40 -0.16
C ARG A 93 1.17 -11.45 0.85
N ARG A 94 1.57 -10.28 0.37
CA ARG A 94 2.07 -9.16 1.16
C ARG A 94 1.12 -7.98 1.05
N MET A 95 1.13 -7.13 2.05
CA MET A 95 0.30 -5.94 2.12
C MET A 95 1.22 -4.74 2.37
N GLU A 96 1.13 -3.75 1.48
CA GLU A 96 1.93 -2.55 1.56
C GLU A 96 1.03 -1.32 1.60
N ASP A 97 1.39 -0.35 2.44
CA ASP A 97 0.72 0.94 2.54
C ASP A 97 1.67 2.02 1.98
N LEU A 98 1.26 2.67 0.89
CA LEU A 98 2.05 3.65 0.14
C LEU A 98 1.21 4.91 -0.13
N ASN A 99 1.78 6.10 0.02
CA ASN A 99 1.04 7.34 -0.19
C ASN A 99 0.72 7.56 -1.68
N GLU A 100 1.73 7.31 -2.52
CA GLU A 100 1.64 7.41 -3.97
C GLU A 100 2.66 6.49 -4.62
N GLY A 101 2.66 6.39 -5.92
CA GLY A 101 3.58 5.57 -6.69
C GLY A 101 2.87 4.68 -7.69
N THR A 102 3.62 3.72 -8.22
CA THR A 102 3.21 2.75 -9.24
C THR A 102 3.28 1.33 -8.71
N VAL A 103 2.83 0.38 -9.51
CA VAL A 103 2.98 -1.06 -9.24
C VAL A 103 4.46 -1.42 -9.00
N GLU A 104 5.39 -0.80 -9.74
CA GLU A 104 6.82 -0.99 -9.53
C GLU A 104 7.26 -0.62 -8.11
N ASP A 105 6.77 0.52 -7.58
CA ASP A 105 7.09 0.96 -6.22
C ASP A 105 6.53 0.00 -5.17
N ALA A 106 5.34 -0.54 -5.41
CA ALA A 106 4.74 -1.54 -4.52
C ALA A 106 5.53 -2.86 -4.51
N LEU A 107 6.05 -3.29 -5.65
CA LEU A 107 6.93 -4.47 -5.73
C LEU A 107 8.24 -4.24 -4.98
N LYS A 108 8.86 -3.07 -5.14
CA LYS A 108 10.07 -2.68 -4.39
C LYS A 108 9.83 -2.65 -2.89
N ALA A 109 8.71 -2.05 -2.45
CA ALA A 109 8.33 -2.02 -1.03
C ALA A 109 8.10 -3.42 -0.46
N ALA A 110 7.49 -4.31 -1.24
CA ALA A 110 7.29 -5.71 -0.89
C ALA A 110 8.59 -6.55 -0.95
N GLY A 111 9.72 -5.98 -1.42
CA GLY A 111 10.98 -6.71 -1.58
C GLY A 111 10.91 -7.80 -2.65
N ILE A 112 10.13 -7.56 -3.71
CA ILE A 112 9.97 -8.51 -4.83
C ILE A 112 10.82 -8.04 -6.00
N THR A 113 11.76 -8.88 -6.41
CA THR A 113 12.55 -8.71 -7.63
C THR A 113 11.96 -9.57 -8.73
N LEU A 114 11.83 -9.02 -9.93
CA LEU A 114 11.34 -9.74 -11.10
C LEU A 114 12.48 -10.37 -11.87
N GLY A 115 12.27 -11.59 -12.35
CA GLY A 115 13.11 -12.24 -13.37
C GLY A 115 12.81 -11.69 -14.76
N GLU A 116 13.65 -12.05 -15.73
CA GLU A 116 13.60 -11.53 -17.11
C GLU A 116 12.26 -11.81 -17.81
N ASN A 117 11.67 -12.97 -17.55
CA ASN A 117 10.43 -13.43 -18.18
C ASN A 117 9.19 -13.27 -17.29
N ASP A 118 9.34 -12.77 -16.06
CA ASP A 118 8.22 -12.60 -15.14
C ASP A 118 7.22 -11.56 -15.65
N THR A 119 5.95 -11.80 -15.36
CA THR A 119 4.90 -10.85 -15.70
C THR A 119 4.18 -10.32 -14.47
N VAL A 120 3.71 -9.10 -14.55
CA VAL A 120 3.01 -8.42 -13.46
C VAL A 120 1.67 -7.88 -13.95
N THR A 121 0.66 -8.06 -13.15
CA THR A 121 -0.68 -7.51 -13.42
C THR A 121 -1.16 -6.77 -12.17
N PRO A 122 -1.59 -5.49 -12.27
CA PRO A 122 -1.53 -4.59 -13.43
C PRO A 122 -0.10 -4.26 -13.90
N ALA A 123 0.04 -3.54 -15.02
CA ALA A 123 1.35 -3.15 -15.56
C ALA A 123 2.16 -2.32 -14.55
N MET A 124 3.49 -2.38 -14.63
CA MET A 124 4.40 -1.78 -13.64
C MET A 124 4.27 -0.26 -13.49
N ASP A 125 3.90 0.43 -14.57
CA ASP A 125 3.68 1.87 -14.62
C ASP A 125 2.29 2.31 -14.15
N THR A 126 1.41 1.36 -13.81
CA THR A 126 0.06 1.66 -13.32
C THR A 126 0.11 2.35 -11.97
N ALA A 127 -0.54 3.52 -11.86
CA ALA A 127 -0.65 4.26 -10.61
C ALA A 127 -1.41 3.47 -9.54
N LEU A 128 -0.91 3.48 -8.31
CA LEU A 128 -1.52 2.76 -7.20
C LEU A 128 -2.89 3.34 -6.83
N THR A 129 -3.83 2.45 -6.57
CA THR A 129 -5.13 2.78 -6.00
C THR A 129 -5.37 1.96 -4.73
N ASN A 130 -6.17 2.50 -3.81
CA ASN A 130 -6.46 1.80 -2.56
C ASN A 130 -7.21 0.48 -2.84
N GLY A 131 -6.75 -0.60 -2.22
CA GLY A 131 -7.29 -1.94 -2.42
C GLY A 131 -6.76 -2.66 -3.67
N MET A 132 -5.82 -2.06 -4.43
CA MET A 132 -5.24 -2.67 -5.62
C MET A 132 -4.64 -4.04 -5.30
N ARG A 133 -4.85 -4.98 -6.22
CA ARG A 133 -4.27 -6.32 -6.16
C ARG A 133 -3.25 -6.46 -7.28
N ILE A 134 -2.02 -6.70 -6.90
CA ILE A 134 -0.88 -6.89 -7.79
C ILE A 134 -0.52 -8.36 -7.75
N ARG A 135 -0.42 -8.98 -8.93
CA ARG A 135 -0.03 -10.38 -9.08
C ARG A 135 1.24 -10.47 -9.91
N VAL A 136 2.21 -11.17 -9.36
CA VAL A 136 3.43 -11.57 -10.07
C VAL A 136 3.25 -13.00 -10.53
N GLN A 137 3.42 -13.23 -11.82
CA GLN A 137 3.50 -14.55 -12.41
C GLN A 137 4.95 -14.85 -12.75
N ARG A 138 5.53 -15.84 -12.09
CA ARG A 138 6.90 -16.29 -12.35
C ARG A 138 6.97 -17.12 -13.62
N TYR A 139 8.02 -16.89 -14.37
CA TYR A 139 8.42 -17.76 -15.47
C TYR A 139 9.79 -18.33 -15.21
N LEU A 140 9.92 -19.63 -15.38
CA LEU A 140 11.12 -20.38 -15.06
C LEU A 140 11.58 -21.14 -16.31
N ASP A 141 12.84 -20.98 -16.67
CA ASP A 141 13.47 -21.80 -17.68
C ASP A 141 13.88 -23.13 -17.04
N LEU A 142 13.14 -24.18 -17.34
CA LEU A 142 13.33 -25.48 -16.73
C LEU A 142 13.86 -26.50 -17.72
N THR A 143 14.83 -27.26 -17.26
CA THR A 143 15.28 -28.51 -17.90
C THR A 143 14.79 -29.66 -17.03
N VAL A 144 13.87 -30.45 -17.55
CA VAL A 144 13.31 -31.62 -16.84
C VAL A 144 13.68 -32.89 -17.56
N THR A 145 14.22 -33.87 -16.83
CA THR A 145 14.47 -35.23 -17.33
C THR A 145 13.50 -36.18 -16.67
N ALA A 146 12.64 -36.78 -17.48
CA ALA A 146 11.72 -37.85 -17.07
C ALA A 146 11.75 -38.99 -18.07
N ASP A 147 11.72 -40.22 -17.60
CA ASP A 147 11.74 -41.42 -18.44
C ASP A 147 12.90 -41.47 -19.45
N GLY A 148 14.05 -40.92 -19.06
CA GLY A 148 15.23 -40.83 -19.93
C GLY A 148 15.17 -39.80 -21.04
N LYS A 149 14.10 -38.96 -21.09
CA LYS A 149 13.94 -37.87 -22.04
C LYS A 149 14.12 -36.53 -21.33
N THR A 150 15.00 -35.70 -21.88
CA THR A 150 15.21 -34.32 -21.40
C THR A 150 14.39 -33.36 -22.24
N THR A 151 13.68 -32.46 -21.59
CA THR A 151 12.88 -31.40 -22.20
C THR A 151 13.24 -30.06 -21.55
N GLU A 152 13.45 -29.02 -22.36
CA GLU A 152 13.69 -27.66 -21.91
C GLU A 152 12.52 -26.77 -22.30
N LYS A 153 12.02 -25.96 -21.36
CA LYS A 153 10.89 -25.09 -21.60
C LYS A 153 10.84 -23.99 -20.54
N SER A 154 10.49 -22.77 -20.99
CA SER A 154 10.08 -21.71 -20.08
C SER A 154 8.61 -21.89 -19.70
N VAL A 155 8.30 -22.00 -18.43
CA VAL A 155 6.96 -22.26 -17.92
C VAL A 155 6.59 -21.27 -16.82
N ALA A 156 5.30 -20.91 -16.79
CA ALA A 156 4.72 -20.19 -15.66
C ALA A 156 4.34 -21.19 -14.57
N ALA A 157 4.94 -21.09 -13.40
CA ALA A 157 4.66 -21.97 -12.29
C ALA A 157 4.83 -21.28 -10.94
N GLU A 158 3.97 -21.61 -9.98
CA GLU A 158 4.09 -21.16 -8.60
C GLU A 158 4.73 -22.25 -7.72
N ASN A 159 4.55 -23.52 -8.07
CA ASN A 159 5.08 -24.67 -7.37
C ASN A 159 5.64 -25.72 -8.36
N TYR A 160 6.31 -26.73 -7.84
CA TYR A 160 6.94 -27.76 -8.68
C TYR A 160 5.92 -28.65 -9.41
N SER A 161 4.73 -28.88 -8.83
CA SER A 161 3.67 -29.63 -9.52
C SER A 161 3.23 -28.92 -10.78
N ASP A 162 2.93 -27.62 -10.68
CA ASP A 162 2.52 -26.78 -11.81
C ASP A 162 3.61 -26.75 -12.89
N ALA A 163 4.88 -26.67 -12.45
CA ALA A 163 6.03 -26.65 -13.34
C ALA A 163 6.15 -27.93 -14.17
N VAL A 164 6.05 -29.07 -13.50
CA VAL A 164 6.15 -30.40 -14.14
C VAL A 164 4.95 -30.69 -15.06
N GLU A 165 3.74 -30.29 -14.63
CA GLU A 165 2.53 -30.43 -15.44
C GLU A 165 2.61 -29.54 -16.71
N ALA A 166 3.10 -28.29 -16.59
CA ALA A 166 3.32 -27.39 -17.72
C ALA A 166 4.36 -27.93 -18.72
N MET A 167 5.24 -28.81 -18.29
CA MET A 167 6.17 -29.58 -19.14
C MET A 167 5.50 -30.80 -19.82
N GLY A 168 4.23 -31.10 -19.50
CA GLY A 168 3.47 -32.21 -20.03
C GLY A 168 3.78 -33.53 -19.32
N ILE A 169 4.32 -33.51 -18.12
CA ILE A 169 4.64 -34.65 -17.30
C ILE A 169 3.57 -34.80 -16.22
N THR A 170 2.98 -35.97 -16.09
CA THR A 170 2.02 -36.29 -15.02
C THR A 170 2.74 -37.08 -13.94
N LEU A 171 2.71 -36.55 -12.71
CA LEU A 171 3.31 -37.21 -11.55
C LEU A 171 2.40 -38.36 -11.07
N GLY A 172 2.97 -39.53 -10.90
CA GLY A 172 2.34 -40.66 -10.25
C GLY A 172 2.51 -40.60 -8.72
N GLU A 173 1.77 -41.48 -8.00
CA GLU A 173 1.75 -41.50 -6.53
C GLU A 173 3.12 -41.76 -5.88
N ASN A 174 4.02 -42.47 -6.58
CA ASN A 174 5.35 -42.81 -6.09
C ASN A 174 6.49 -41.99 -6.74
N ASP A 175 6.16 -41.03 -7.59
CA ASP A 175 7.16 -40.21 -8.26
C ASP A 175 7.78 -39.17 -7.30
N ARG A 176 9.00 -38.79 -7.59
CA ARG A 176 9.76 -37.81 -6.79
C ARG A 176 10.35 -36.77 -7.70
N ILE A 177 10.28 -35.54 -7.25
CA ILE A 177 10.93 -34.40 -7.92
C ILE A 177 12.29 -34.19 -7.27
N LEU A 178 13.33 -34.23 -8.07
CA LEU A 178 14.71 -33.91 -7.66
C LEU A 178 15.12 -32.63 -8.37
N VAL A 179 15.61 -31.64 -7.61
CA VAL A 179 16.13 -30.38 -8.15
C VAL A 179 17.65 -30.42 -8.05
N ALA A 180 18.32 -30.21 -9.17
CA ALA A 180 19.77 -30.04 -9.19
C ALA A 180 20.15 -28.69 -8.57
N THR A 181 21.04 -28.71 -7.61
CA THR A 181 21.58 -27.54 -6.93
C THR A 181 23.11 -27.54 -7.02
N ALA A 182 23.75 -26.42 -6.65
CA ALA A 182 25.21 -26.36 -6.59
C ALA A 182 25.83 -27.39 -5.62
N GLU A 183 25.04 -27.87 -4.66
CA GLU A 183 25.46 -28.85 -3.63
C GLU A 183 25.08 -30.30 -3.99
N GLY A 184 24.41 -30.51 -5.12
CA GLY A 184 23.91 -31.80 -5.59
C GLY A 184 22.40 -31.82 -5.80
N GLU A 185 21.82 -33.01 -5.93
CA GLU A 185 20.37 -33.19 -6.10
C GLU A 185 19.66 -33.10 -4.76
N LYS A 186 18.59 -32.32 -4.70
CA LYS A 186 17.71 -32.16 -3.53
C LYS A 186 16.30 -32.62 -3.88
N GLN A 187 15.73 -33.52 -3.09
CA GLN A 187 14.31 -33.85 -3.21
C GLN A 187 13.45 -32.73 -2.70
N VAL A 188 12.43 -32.34 -3.48
CA VAL A 188 11.43 -31.32 -3.15
C VAL A 188 10.05 -31.96 -3.18
N LYS A 189 9.08 -31.32 -2.54
CA LYS A 189 7.69 -31.72 -2.63
C LYS A 189 7.01 -31.00 -3.79
N ALA A 190 5.99 -31.64 -4.35
CA ALA A 190 5.24 -31.12 -5.48
C ALA A 190 4.59 -29.75 -5.17
N GLU A 191 4.13 -29.57 -3.93
CA GLU A 191 3.50 -28.35 -3.43
C GLU A 191 4.49 -27.25 -2.99
N ASP A 192 5.79 -27.54 -2.92
CA ASP A 192 6.78 -26.53 -2.57
C ASP A 192 6.86 -25.47 -3.67
N ASN A 193 6.98 -24.19 -3.28
CA ASN A 193 7.12 -23.09 -4.23
C ASN A 193 8.44 -23.18 -5.00
N VAL A 194 8.38 -22.94 -6.30
CA VAL A 194 9.57 -22.78 -7.12
C VAL A 194 10.13 -21.40 -6.85
N SER A 195 11.27 -21.33 -6.16
CA SER A 195 11.99 -20.06 -5.99
C SER A 195 12.97 -19.89 -7.16
N SER A 196 12.91 -18.73 -7.83
CA SER A 196 14.01 -18.28 -8.68
C SER A 196 15.26 -18.14 -7.79
N GLY A 197 16.26 -18.97 -8.02
CA GLY A 197 17.54 -18.96 -7.32
C GLY A 197 18.32 -17.67 -7.55
#